data_4fc4f2c16c50b02397d4616036f0c774
#
_entry.id   4fc4f2c16c50b02397d4616036f0c774
#
_cell.length_a   1.000
_cell.length_b   1.000
_cell.length_c   1.000
_cell.angle_alpha   90.00
_cell.angle_beta   90.00
_cell.angle_gamma   90.00
#
_symmetry.space_group_name_H-M   'P 1'
#
loop_
_entity.id
_entity.type
_entity.pdbx_description
1 polymer ?
#
loop_
_entity_poly.entity_id
_entity_poly.type
_entity_poly.pdbx_seq_one_letter_code
_entity_poly.pdbx_strand_id
1 'polypeptide(L)'
;TGSKEIPDLSSPPLSYRMGLYQGGQMEDVGESAYRRILQDNVMPLISFKLDELLRTTSGSDGINGYNALKAYLMMYDKEHFDAAFMQNWLMTNLSKAESSGMSDQQKKSVEKALNQILSKQSITPSVPYDETLVERRRQEIAQRDIATMVLEDTINTVTLSGKEVITSVSFSSMGGVQSHLLFRRKTGRALKEPINFIYTKEAYITKVLPAMVKSAEQFFNEDNWVLGSYASQSQSKATVLSDAQKLYFSNYIKAWNNYLSDLSLVVPKSSRESIQIAKLLSEKNSPLVNIIKGISDNTTLTIDKRITDKADSKIADWLNRAGLSKLLDAEGEANVKNELAALKLATPVDDAFADFHTLTETTNDQPPAINSVTEAINDLYVYLVAVNVAVEKGVDLPPDDPFVKYKAEVNRLPLPFRPMLDSFSEIILKNTDKIVDEKLMSTLEKQLATVTNSCQEIHQQGYPFDRGSETNVALESFSNIFGPNGMYSKFTNLSGEAAVLARSEKLETLTAKNSAFKDRFAKLNDIATIRQ
;
A
#
# COMPACT_ATOMS: atom_id res chain seq x y z
N THR A 1 -11.36 -43.95 -3.57
CA THR A 1 -12.23 -44.71 -2.64
C THR A 1 -11.68 -44.79 -1.22
N GLY A 2 -10.59 -44.09 -0.89
CA GLY A 2 -9.91 -44.09 0.44
C GLY A 2 -10.41 -43.09 1.46
N SER A 3 -11.58 -42.48 1.29
CA SER A 3 -12.08 -41.43 2.20
C SER A 3 -13.11 -41.87 3.23
N LYS A 4 -13.39 -43.16 3.34
CA LYS A 4 -14.12 -43.66 4.49
C LYS A 4 -13.10 -43.91 5.60
N GLU A 5 -13.21 -43.16 6.69
CA GLU A 5 -12.55 -43.50 7.94
C GLU A 5 -12.77 -45.01 8.20
N ILE A 6 -11.68 -45.75 8.41
CA ILE A 6 -11.79 -47.11 8.89
C ILE A 6 -12.54 -46.97 10.23
N PRO A 7 -13.72 -47.59 10.40
CA PRO A 7 -14.44 -47.44 11.65
C PRO A 7 -13.53 -47.91 12.78
N ASP A 8 -13.45 -47.13 13.86
CA ASP A 8 -12.75 -47.56 15.07
C ASP A 8 -13.49 -48.80 15.64
N LEU A 9 -12.93 -49.97 15.30
CA LEU A 9 -13.49 -51.26 15.73
C LEU A 9 -13.01 -51.67 17.13
N SER A 10 -12.16 -50.84 17.76
CA SER A 10 -11.69 -51.06 19.13
C SER A 10 -12.81 -50.86 20.19
N SER A 11 -13.85 -50.09 19.86
CA SER A 11 -15.01 -49.80 20.74
C SER A 11 -16.34 -50.00 20.01
N PRO A 12 -16.70 -51.22 19.64
CA PRO A 12 -17.91 -51.48 18.89
C PRO A 12 -19.17 -51.21 19.71
N PRO A 13 -20.28 -50.78 19.06
CA PRO A 13 -21.59 -50.68 19.72
C PRO A 13 -22.00 -51.98 20.39
N LEU A 14 -22.72 -51.89 21.49
CA LEU A 14 -23.17 -53.05 22.30
C LEU A 14 -23.88 -54.13 21.48
N SER A 15 -24.52 -53.76 20.37
CA SER A 15 -25.18 -54.69 19.44
C SER A 15 -24.23 -55.67 18.72
N TYR A 16 -22.93 -55.35 18.62
CA TYR A 16 -21.93 -56.22 18.00
C TYR A 16 -21.15 -57.06 19.01
N ARG A 17 -21.40 -56.89 20.35
CA ARG A 17 -20.69 -57.62 21.40
C ARG A 17 -21.30 -58.99 21.74
N MET A 18 -22.44 -59.34 21.10
CA MET A 18 -23.08 -60.63 21.27
C MET A 18 -22.62 -61.61 20.20
N GLY A 19 -21.50 -62.27 20.42
CA GLY A 19 -20.95 -63.26 19.51
C GLY A 19 -19.43 -63.22 19.39
N LEU A 20 -18.87 -64.02 18.53
CA LEU A 20 -17.43 -64.07 18.24
C LEU A 20 -16.93 -62.78 17.54
N TYR A 21 -16.90 -61.67 18.32
CA TYR A 21 -16.41 -60.41 17.80
C TYR A 21 -14.86 -60.39 17.76
N GLN A 22 -14.30 -60.47 16.55
CA GLN A 22 -12.85 -60.39 16.30
C GLN A 22 -12.44 -59.04 15.71
N GLY A 23 -13.15 -57.96 16.10
CA GLY A 23 -12.96 -56.62 15.56
C GLY A 23 -11.52 -56.11 15.70
N GLY A 24 -10.87 -56.36 16.83
CA GLY A 24 -9.45 -56.01 17.01
C GLY A 24 -8.49 -56.72 16.03
N GLN A 25 -8.71 -58.02 15.82
CA GLN A 25 -7.90 -58.78 14.82
C GLN A 25 -8.18 -58.34 13.40
N MET A 26 -9.42 -57.94 13.07
CA MET A 26 -9.77 -57.40 11.76
C MET A 26 -9.17 -55.99 11.56
N GLU A 27 -9.06 -55.19 12.59
CA GLU A 27 -8.42 -53.89 12.56
C GLU A 27 -6.91 -54.04 12.27
N ASP A 28 -6.21 -54.92 13.00
CA ASP A 28 -4.79 -55.22 12.79
C ASP A 28 -4.51 -55.78 11.38
N VAL A 29 -5.34 -56.65 10.88
CA VAL A 29 -5.22 -57.21 9.52
C VAL A 29 -5.51 -56.12 8.48
N GLY A 30 -6.52 -55.28 8.67
CA GLY A 30 -6.87 -54.17 7.82
C GLY A 30 -5.76 -53.11 7.78
N GLU A 31 -5.20 -52.75 8.94
CA GLU A 31 -4.06 -51.83 9.00
C GLU A 31 -2.80 -52.39 8.33
N SER A 32 -2.53 -53.67 8.52
CA SER A 32 -1.39 -54.37 7.87
C SER A 32 -1.55 -54.45 6.35
N ALA A 33 -2.77 -54.75 5.86
CA ALA A 33 -3.06 -54.76 4.43
C ALA A 33 -2.96 -53.36 3.82
N TYR A 34 -3.48 -52.38 4.49
CA TYR A 34 -3.38 -50.97 4.05
C TYR A 34 -1.92 -50.49 4.01
N ARG A 35 -1.11 -50.80 5.02
CA ARG A 35 0.33 -50.53 5.01
C ARG A 35 1.04 -51.18 3.86
N ARG A 36 0.74 -52.43 3.54
CA ARG A 36 1.31 -53.13 2.38
C ARG A 36 0.96 -52.45 1.05
N ILE A 37 -0.29 -52.06 0.87
CA ILE A 37 -0.71 -51.31 -0.33
C ILE A 37 0.08 -49.99 -0.43
N LEU A 38 0.26 -49.29 0.66
CA LEU A 38 1.02 -48.04 0.69
C LEU A 38 2.50 -48.30 0.34
N GLN A 39 3.11 -49.33 0.91
CA GLN A 39 4.50 -49.67 0.66
C GLN A 39 4.75 -50.16 -0.78
N ASP A 40 3.88 -51.05 -1.27
CA ASP A 40 4.10 -51.71 -2.58
C ASP A 40 3.70 -50.83 -3.77
N ASN A 41 2.81 -49.85 -3.57
CA ASN A 41 2.31 -49.04 -4.68
C ASN A 41 2.63 -47.55 -4.55
N VAL A 42 2.59 -46.95 -3.33
CA VAL A 42 2.77 -45.53 -3.17
C VAL A 42 4.24 -45.13 -3.03
N MET A 43 5.04 -45.93 -2.29
CA MET A 43 6.47 -45.67 -2.15
C MET A 43 7.25 -45.66 -3.48
N PRO A 44 7.03 -46.59 -4.40
CA PRO A 44 7.65 -46.52 -5.73
C PRO A 44 7.26 -45.25 -6.48
N LEU A 45 5.97 -44.86 -6.43
CA LEU A 45 5.51 -43.63 -7.09
C LEU A 45 6.19 -42.37 -6.51
N ILE A 46 6.37 -42.31 -5.19
CA ILE A 46 7.12 -41.22 -4.55
C ILE A 46 8.57 -41.21 -5.02
N SER A 47 9.22 -42.38 -5.06
CA SER A 47 10.60 -42.53 -5.52
C SER A 47 10.78 -42.07 -6.97
N PHE A 48 9.89 -42.50 -7.89
CA PHE A 48 9.88 -42.02 -9.28
C PHE A 48 9.63 -40.52 -9.37
N LYS A 49 8.73 -39.99 -8.55
CA LYS A 49 8.43 -38.53 -8.55
C LYS A 49 9.59 -37.70 -8.05
N LEU A 50 10.33 -38.15 -7.06
CA LEU A 50 11.54 -37.47 -6.58
C LEU A 50 12.66 -37.48 -7.63
N ASP A 51 12.86 -38.62 -8.33
CA ASP A 51 13.81 -38.72 -9.47
C ASP A 51 13.40 -37.78 -10.60
N GLU A 52 12.12 -37.79 -11.00
CA GLU A 52 11.58 -36.87 -12.01
C GLU A 52 11.78 -35.41 -11.61
N LEU A 53 11.48 -35.03 -10.36
CA LEU A 53 11.66 -33.67 -9.86
C LEU A 53 13.12 -33.24 -9.93
N LEU A 54 14.07 -34.11 -9.54
CA LEU A 54 15.49 -33.79 -9.66
C LEU A 54 15.93 -33.65 -11.13
N ARG A 55 15.38 -34.46 -12.05
CA ARG A 55 15.70 -34.34 -13.48
C ARG A 55 15.12 -33.10 -14.14
N THR A 56 13.94 -32.70 -13.74
CA THR A 56 13.19 -31.56 -14.32
C THR A 56 13.48 -30.21 -13.68
N THR A 57 13.86 -30.19 -12.38
CA THR A 57 14.20 -28.95 -11.67
C THR A 57 15.69 -28.64 -11.88
N SER A 58 15.98 -27.48 -12.47
CA SER A 58 17.36 -27.03 -12.62
C SER A 58 17.96 -26.66 -11.25
N GLY A 59 19.25 -26.94 -11.05
CA GLY A 59 19.99 -26.42 -9.89
C GLY A 59 20.03 -24.88 -9.85
N SER A 60 19.86 -24.22 -11.00
CA SER A 60 19.74 -22.76 -11.09
C SER A 60 18.39 -22.21 -10.63
N ASP A 61 17.39 -23.05 -10.34
CA ASP A 61 16.08 -22.64 -9.81
C ASP A 61 16.11 -22.27 -8.30
N GLY A 62 17.29 -21.93 -7.78
CA GLY A 62 17.48 -21.50 -6.40
C GLY A 62 17.09 -22.54 -5.37
N ILE A 63 16.29 -22.16 -4.39
CA ILE A 63 15.87 -23.05 -3.30
C ILE A 63 15.09 -24.27 -3.80
N ASN A 64 14.37 -24.20 -4.91
CA ASN A 64 13.67 -25.37 -5.46
C ASN A 64 14.65 -26.43 -5.96
N GLY A 65 15.75 -26.02 -6.62
CA GLY A 65 16.81 -26.92 -7.04
C GLY A 65 17.52 -27.61 -5.87
N TYR A 66 17.84 -26.83 -4.83
CA TYR A 66 18.44 -27.35 -3.59
C TYR A 66 17.50 -28.36 -2.90
N ASN A 67 16.24 -28.02 -2.73
CA ASN A 67 15.26 -28.88 -2.07
C ASN A 67 14.96 -30.16 -2.88
N ALA A 68 15.00 -30.08 -4.24
CA ALA A 68 14.88 -31.28 -5.07
C ALA A 68 16.05 -32.24 -4.90
N LEU A 69 17.28 -31.70 -4.85
CA LEU A 69 18.47 -32.48 -4.58
C LEU A 69 18.45 -33.08 -3.16
N LYS A 70 18.12 -32.28 -2.15
CA LYS A 70 17.98 -32.73 -0.76
C LYS A 70 16.96 -33.87 -0.64
N ALA A 71 15.77 -33.70 -1.21
CA ALA A 71 14.73 -34.73 -1.19
C ALA A 71 15.15 -36.03 -1.89
N TYR A 72 15.86 -35.91 -3.02
CA TYR A 72 16.40 -37.07 -3.72
C TYR A 72 17.45 -37.80 -2.88
N LEU A 73 18.42 -37.07 -2.29
CA LEU A 73 19.46 -37.66 -1.45
C LEU A 73 18.88 -38.36 -0.22
N MET A 74 17.84 -37.82 0.40
CA MET A 74 17.13 -38.42 1.54
C MET A 74 16.53 -39.79 1.26
N MET A 75 16.29 -40.16 -0.01
CA MET A 75 15.88 -41.53 -0.36
C MET A 75 16.97 -42.55 -0.10
N TYR A 76 18.23 -42.15 -0.29
CA TYR A 76 19.40 -43.08 -0.19
C TYR A 76 20.13 -42.95 1.14
N ASP A 77 19.91 -41.86 1.88
CA ASP A 77 20.53 -41.56 3.16
C ASP A 77 19.49 -41.55 4.28
N LYS A 78 19.41 -42.64 5.03
CA LYS A 78 18.46 -42.80 6.14
C LYS A 78 18.80 -41.98 7.38
N GLU A 79 20.10 -41.62 7.54
CA GLU A 79 20.54 -40.83 8.70
C GLU A 79 20.07 -39.39 8.61
N HIS A 80 19.97 -38.84 7.38
CA HIS A 80 19.52 -37.48 7.12
C HIS A 80 18.04 -37.41 6.73
N PHE A 81 17.28 -38.50 6.87
CA PHE A 81 15.87 -38.49 6.48
C PHE A 81 15.01 -37.65 7.44
N ASP A 82 14.43 -36.57 6.91
CA ASP A 82 13.45 -35.70 7.58
C ASP A 82 12.06 -35.89 6.98
N ALA A 83 11.18 -36.56 7.74
CA ALA A 83 9.80 -36.85 7.33
C ALA A 83 8.97 -35.58 7.14
N ALA A 84 9.17 -34.55 7.97
CA ALA A 84 8.41 -33.30 7.90
C ALA A 84 8.79 -32.47 6.67
N PHE A 85 10.10 -32.37 6.40
CA PHE A 85 10.59 -31.75 5.16
C PHE A 85 10.04 -32.48 3.91
N MET A 86 10.19 -33.81 3.87
CA MET A 86 9.76 -34.62 2.74
C MET A 86 8.27 -34.48 2.46
N GLN A 87 7.45 -34.51 3.50
CA GLN A 87 6.00 -34.31 3.37
C GLN A 87 5.66 -32.93 2.80
N ASN A 88 6.21 -31.86 3.40
CA ASN A 88 5.95 -30.49 2.97
C ASN A 88 6.41 -30.27 1.52
N TRP A 89 7.58 -30.81 1.17
CA TRP A 89 8.12 -30.72 -0.19
C TRP A 89 7.25 -31.43 -1.22
N LEU A 90 6.84 -32.66 -0.94
CA LEU A 90 5.95 -33.44 -1.81
C LEU A 90 4.59 -32.77 -1.97
N MET A 91 3.96 -32.31 -0.88
CA MET A 91 2.66 -31.62 -0.93
C MET A 91 2.73 -30.34 -1.76
N THR A 92 3.81 -29.58 -1.61
CA THR A 92 4.02 -28.34 -2.38
C THR A 92 4.15 -28.62 -3.88
N ASN A 93 4.90 -29.66 -4.26
CA ASN A 93 5.11 -30.00 -5.67
C ASN A 93 3.91 -30.70 -6.29
N LEU A 94 3.20 -31.54 -5.55
CA LEU A 94 1.95 -32.13 -6.01
C LEU A 94 0.88 -31.07 -6.25
N SER A 95 0.75 -30.09 -5.37
CA SER A 95 -0.22 -29.00 -5.55
C SER A 95 0.13 -28.07 -6.72
N LYS A 96 1.40 -27.92 -7.09
CA LYS A 96 1.84 -27.16 -8.27
C LYS A 96 1.56 -27.91 -9.57
N ALA A 97 1.80 -29.23 -9.61
CA ALA A 97 1.63 -30.06 -10.82
C ALA A 97 0.16 -30.24 -11.19
N GLU A 98 -0.74 -30.22 -10.20
CA GLU A 98 -2.17 -30.49 -10.39
C GLU A 98 -3.06 -29.29 -10.02
N SER A 99 -2.58 -28.07 -10.18
CA SER A 99 -3.24 -26.83 -9.72
C SER A 99 -4.66 -26.61 -10.25
N SER A 100 -5.22 -27.51 -11.04
CA SER A 100 -6.56 -27.41 -11.63
C SER A 100 -7.57 -28.48 -11.20
N GLY A 101 -7.24 -29.45 -10.37
CA GLY A 101 -8.12 -30.62 -10.20
C GLY A 101 -8.37 -31.16 -8.79
N MET A 102 -7.48 -30.94 -7.80
CA MET A 102 -7.67 -31.52 -6.46
C MET A 102 -8.54 -30.65 -5.55
N SER A 103 -9.62 -31.23 -5.02
CA SER A 103 -10.42 -30.60 -3.97
C SER A 103 -9.64 -30.53 -2.64
N ASP A 104 -10.02 -29.61 -1.75
CA ASP A 104 -9.40 -29.48 -0.42
C ASP A 104 -9.50 -30.76 0.43
N GLN A 105 -10.56 -31.55 0.21
CA GLN A 105 -10.74 -32.84 0.87
C GLN A 105 -9.74 -33.88 0.35
N GLN A 106 -9.46 -33.88 -0.97
CA GLN A 106 -8.45 -34.75 -1.56
C GLN A 106 -7.05 -34.40 -1.09
N LYS A 107 -6.71 -33.09 -1.00
CA LYS A 107 -5.43 -32.62 -0.46
C LYS A 107 -5.23 -33.10 0.99
N LYS A 108 -6.21 -32.94 1.85
CA LYS A 108 -6.16 -33.44 3.24
C LYS A 108 -5.99 -34.96 3.33
N SER A 109 -6.62 -35.71 2.42
CA SER A 109 -6.49 -37.17 2.37
C SER A 109 -5.08 -37.60 1.95
N VAL A 110 -4.48 -36.92 0.95
CA VAL A 110 -3.09 -37.16 0.52
C VAL A 110 -2.11 -36.78 1.63
N GLU A 111 -2.30 -35.67 2.27
CA GLU A 111 -1.49 -35.20 3.40
C GLU A 111 -1.51 -36.25 4.55
N LYS A 112 -2.69 -36.73 4.94
CA LYS A 112 -2.83 -37.77 5.97
C LYS A 112 -2.12 -39.06 5.56
N ALA A 113 -2.25 -39.49 4.32
CA ALA A 113 -1.58 -40.68 3.80
C ALA A 113 -0.06 -40.55 3.81
N LEU A 114 0.47 -39.41 3.33
CA LEU A 114 1.92 -39.12 3.39
C LEU A 114 2.45 -39.10 4.81
N ASN A 115 1.72 -38.50 5.75
CA ASN A 115 2.07 -38.50 7.17
C ASN A 115 2.18 -39.93 7.72
N GLN A 116 1.22 -40.79 7.43
CA GLN A 116 1.22 -42.16 7.91
C GLN A 116 2.39 -42.98 7.34
N ILE A 117 2.79 -42.70 6.09
CA ILE A 117 3.89 -43.41 5.45
C ILE A 117 5.23 -42.90 5.98
N LEU A 118 5.45 -41.58 5.93
CA LEU A 118 6.76 -40.97 6.15
C LEU A 118 7.12 -40.88 7.65
N SER A 119 6.14 -40.87 8.55
CA SER A 119 6.39 -40.82 10.01
C SER A 119 6.99 -42.12 10.57
N LYS A 120 6.85 -43.23 9.88
CA LYS A 120 7.26 -44.55 10.38
C LYS A 120 8.50 -45.13 9.68
N GLN A 121 8.83 -44.64 8.51
CA GLN A 121 10.00 -45.15 7.75
C GLN A 121 10.47 -44.18 6.67
N SER A 122 11.77 -44.31 6.31
CA SER A 122 12.33 -43.66 5.14
C SER A 122 11.76 -44.22 3.84
N ILE A 123 11.85 -43.44 2.77
CA ILE A 123 11.45 -43.88 1.44
C ILE A 123 12.41 -44.97 0.96
N THR A 124 11.87 -46.08 0.50
CA THR A 124 12.68 -47.13 -0.16
C THR A 124 12.87 -46.74 -1.63
N PRO A 125 14.14 -46.53 -2.08
CA PRO A 125 14.38 -46.20 -3.48
C PRO A 125 13.91 -47.32 -4.43
N SER A 126 13.15 -46.92 -5.44
CA SER A 126 12.74 -47.83 -6.55
C SER A 126 13.46 -47.50 -7.84
N VAL A 127 14.33 -46.49 -7.83
CA VAL A 127 15.23 -46.13 -8.94
C VAL A 127 16.68 -46.25 -8.48
N PRO A 128 17.64 -46.53 -9.37
CA PRO A 128 19.06 -46.56 -9.01
C PRO A 128 19.56 -45.14 -8.72
N TYR A 129 20.56 -45.04 -7.85
CA TYR A 129 21.23 -43.75 -7.58
C TYR A 129 21.99 -43.27 -8.82
N ASP A 130 21.69 -42.03 -9.25
CA ASP A 130 22.32 -41.38 -10.39
C ASP A 130 23.36 -40.35 -9.93
N GLU A 131 24.60 -40.83 -9.74
CA GLU A 131 25.72 -40.00 -9.27
C GLU A 131 26.03 -38.85 -10.23
N THR A 132 25.92 -39.08 -11.54
CA THR A 132 26.20 -38.05 -12.55
C THR A 132 25.18 -36.90 -12.48
N LEU A 133 23.91 -37.23 -12.26
CA LEU A 133 22.86 -36.26 -12.09
C LEU A 133 23.05 -35.44 -10.79
N VAL A 134 23.35 -36.13 -9.70
CA VAL A 134 23.61 -35.50 -8.39
C VAL A 134 24.77 -34.53 -8.47
N GLU A 135 25.90 -34.93 -9.05
CA GLU A 135 27.08 -34.10 -9.16
C GLU A 135 26.85 -32.85 -10.02
N ARG A 136 26.15 -33.02 -11.13
CA ARG A 136 25.73 -31.89 -11.96
C ARG A 136 24.84 -30.90 -11.20
N ARG A 137 23.87 -31.38 -10.41
CA ARG A 137 23.00 -30.52 -9.61
C ARG A 137 23.76 -29.81 -8.51
N ARG A 138 24.68 -30.48 -7.83
CA ARG A 138 25.59 -29.90 -6.84
C ARG A 138 26.38 -28.73 -7.44
N GLN A 139 26.95 -28.92 -8.62
CA GLN A 139 27.73 -27.91 -9.31
C GLN A 139 26.85 -26.69 -9.72
N GLU A 140 25.64 -26.93 -10.22
CA GLU A 140 24.70 -25.86 -10.58
C GLU A 140 24.28 -25.03 -9.36
N ILE A 141 23.98 -25.69 -8.24
CA ILE A 141 23.56 -25.05 -6.99
C ILE A 141 24.71 -24.25 -6.35
N ALA A 142 25.92 -24.80 -6.36
CA ALA A 142 27.09 -24.15 -5.78
C ALA A 142 27.47 -22.81 -6.46
N GLN A 143 26.95 -22.54 -7.65
CA GLN A 143 27.10 -21.24 -8.32
C GLN A 143 26.12 -20.16 -7.80
N ARG A 144 25.18 -20.56 -6.95
CA ARG A 144 24.17 -19.65 -6.39
C ARG A 144 24.66 -19.03 -5.09
N ASP A 145 24.23 -17.78 -4.87
CA ASP A 145 24.44 -17.11 -3.61
C ASP A 145 23.56 -17.71 -2.51
N ILE A 146 24.21 -18.15 -1.41
CA ILE A 146 23.53 -18.79 -0.28
C ILE A 146 22.54 -17.84 0.39
N ALA A 147 22.87 -16.55 0.53
CA ALA A 147 21.98 -15.58 1.14
C ALA A 147 20.66 -15.44 0.35
N THR A 148 20.74 -15.51 -0.97
CA THR A 148 19.56 -15.52 -1.83
C THR A 148 18.72 -16.78 -1.61
N MET A 149 19.34 -17.95 -1.49
CA MET A 149 18.61 -19.21 -1.23
C MET A 149 17.95 -19.22 0.15
N VAL A 150 18.62 -18.70 1.19
CA VAL A 150 18.06 -18.52 2.53
C VAL A 150 16.84 -17.60 2.50
N LEU A 151 16.91 -16.51 1.75
CA LEU A 151 15.76 -15.60 1.60
C LEU A 151 14.59 -16.26 0.85
N GLU A 152 14.86 -16.97 -0.23
CA GLU A 152 13.84 -17.71 -1.00
C GLU A 152 13.13 -18.75 -0.14
N ASP A 153 13.89 -19.53 0.64
CA ASP A 153 13.34 -20.52 1.59
C ASP A 153 12.49 -19.87 2.68
N THR A 154 12.99 -18.77 3.23
CA THR A 154 12.27 -17.96 4.22
C THR A 154 10.92 -17.50 3.66
N ILE A 155 10.92 -16.91 2.47
CA ILE A 155 9.68 -16.39 1.82
C ILE A 155 8.71 -17.54 1.55
N ASN A 156 9.20 -18.67 1.04
CA ASN A 156 8.38 -19.85 0.78
C ASN A 156 7.73 -20.37 2.07
N THR A 157 8.53 -20.57 3.11
CA THR A 157 8.08 -21.05 4.43
C THR A 157 7.02 -20.12 5.03
N VAL A 158 7.27 -18.81 5.05
CA VAL A 158 6.35 -17.81 5.58
C VAL A 158 5.08 -17.72 4.75
N THR A 159 5.17 -17.82 3.42
CA THR A 159 4.01 -17.76 2.54
C THR A 159 3.09 -18.97 2.72
N LEU A 160 3.66 -20.16 2.92
CA LEU A 160 2.89 -21.39 3.14
C LEU A 160 2.23 -21.43 4.52
N SER A 161 2.91 -20.91 5.56
CA SER A 161 2.47 -21.03 6.96
C SER A 161 1.69 -19.82 7.49
N GLY A 162 1.63 -18.69 6.78
CA GLY A 162 1.51 -17.39 7.41
C GLY A 162 0.27 -16.55 7.20
N LYS A 163 -0.70 -16.91 6.35
CA LYS A 163 -1.82 -15.98 6.05
C LYS A 163 -2.84 -15.79 7.18
N GLU A 164 -2.94 -16.74 8.11
CA GLU A 164 -4.09 -16.80 9.04
C GLU A 164 -3.99 -15.88 10.27
N VAL A 165 -2.83 -15.28 10.56
CA VAL A 165 -2.58 -14.59 11.86
C VAL A 165 -2.08 -13.15 11.71
N ILE A 166 -1.85 -12.65 10.50
CA ILE A 166 -1.24 -11.33 10.29
C ILE A 166 -2.30 -10.32 9.86
N THR A 167 -2.29 -9.17 10.55
CA THR A 167 -3.20 -8.06 10.24
C THR A 167 -2.95 -7.55 8.83
N SER A 168 -4.01 -7.49 8.03
CA SER A 168 -3.93 -6.99 6.66
C SER A 168 -3.69 -5.49 6.62
N VAL A 169 -2.59 -5.04 6.02
CA VAL A 169 -2.23 -3.63 5.88
C VAL A 169 -2.61 -3.13 4.49
N SER A 170 -3.55 -2.19 4.42
CA SER A 170 -4.04 -1.58 3.18
C SER A 170 -4.29 -0.09 3.38
N PHE A 171 -4.42 0.68 2.28
CA PHE A 171 -4.80 2.09 2.39
C PHE A 171 -6.14 2.28 3.13
N SER A 172 -7.07 1.35 2.94
CA SER A 172 -8.36 1.36 3.62
C SER A 172 -8.24 1.04 5.11
N SER A 173 -7.40 0.07 5.49
CA SER A 173 -7.20 -0.28 6.90
C SER A 173 -6.42 0.80 7.66
N MET A 174 -5.45 1.44 7.01
CA MET A 174 -4.69 2.55 7.59
C MET A 174 -5.52 3.83 7.68
N GLY A 175 -6.12 4.28 6.57
CA GLY A 175 -6.80 5.56 6.46
C GLY A 175 -8.24 5.59 6.98
N GLY A 176 -8.81 4.42 7.30
CA GLY A 176 -10.17 4.30 7.80
C GLY A 176 -11.26 4.40 6.73
N VAL A 177 -12.52 4.43 7.19
CA VAL A 177 -13.71 4.33 6.33
C VAL A 177 -13.79 5.46 5.29
N GLN A 178 -13.33 6.66 5.62
CA GLN A 178 -13.40 7.84 4.74
C GLN A 178 -12.30 7.88 3.67
N SER A 179 -11.34 6.95 3.67
CA SER A 179 -10.22 6.94 2.70
C SER A 179 -10.69 6.98 1.25
N HIS A 180 -11.80 6.30 0.94
CA HIS A 180 -12.37 6.26 -0.41
C HIS A 180 -12.92 7.60 -0.91
N LEU A 181 -13.16 8.57 -0.01
CA LEU A 181 -13.58 9.92 -0.38
C LEU A 181 -12.39 10.77 -0.86
N LEU A 182 -11.21 10.49 -0.35
CA LEU A 182 -9.99 11.24 -0.63
C LEU A 182 -9.06 10.58 -1.63
N PHE A 183 -8.98 9.25 -1.62
CA PHE A 183 -7.95 8.53 -2.35
C PHE A 183 -8.50 7.53 -3.36
N ARG A 184 -7.69 7.26 -4.38
CA ARG A 184 -7.87 6.23 -5.41
C ARG A 184 -6.52 5.60 -5.69
N ARG A 185 -6.53 4.41 -6.30
CA ARG A 185 -5.33 3.81 -6.86
C ARG A 185 -5.27 4.11 -8.36
N LYS A 186 -4.10 4.52 -8.85
CA LYS A 186 -3.86 4.82 -10.27
C LYS A 186 -4.13 3.62 -11.17
N THR A 187 -3.85 2.41 -10.66
CA THR A 187 -4.11 1.13 -11.35
C THR A 187 -5.58 0.74 -11.38
N GLY A 188 -6.48 1.46 -10.70
CA GLY A 188 -7.90 1.11 -10.54
C GLY A 188 -8.18 0.00 -9.53
N ARG A 189 -7.18 -0.56 -8.87
CA ARG A 189 -7.35 -1.55 -7.79
C ARG A 189 -8.09 -0.93 -6.60
N ALA A 190 -8.70 -1.78 -5.79
CA ALA A 190 -9.39 -1.30 -4.59
C ALA A 190 -8.41 -0.85 -3.50
N LEU A 191 -8.76 0.20 -2.72
CA LEU A 191 -7.96 0.66 -1.58
C LEU A 191 -7.82 -0.40 -0.47
N LYS A 192 -8.75 -1.36 -0.40
CA LYS A 192 -8.73 -2.49 0.54
C LYS A 192 -7.73 -3.59 0.17
N GLU A 193 -7.23 -3.61 -1.06
CA GLU A 193 -6.20 -4.58 -1.44
C GLU A 193 -4.91 -4.30 -0.67
N PRO A 194 -4.45 -5.27 0.16
CA PRO A 194 -3.30 -5.05 1.03
C PRO A 194 -1.98 -5.06 0.26
N ILE A 195 -0.95 -4.49 0.88
CA ILE A 195 0.43 -4.83 0.55
C ILE A 195 0.66 -6.32 0.84
N ASN A 196 1.63 -6.94 0.16
CA ASN A 196 1.99 -8.32 0.49
C ASN A 196 2.38 -8.40 1.97
N PHE A 197 1.69 -9.26 2.71
CA PHE A 197 1.80 -9.35 4.17
C PHE A 197 3.22 -9.58 4.68
N ILE A 198 4.08 -10.26 3.89
CA ILE A 198 5.49 -10.49 4.25
C ILE A 198 6.28 -9.19 4.42
N TYR A 199 5.81 -8.07 3.86
CA TYR A 199 6.39 -6.74 3.98
C TYR A 199 5.61 -5.84 4.96
N THR A 200 5.17 -6.40 6.09
CA THR A 200 4.62 -5.68 7.23
C THR A 200 5.54 -5.86 8.44
N LYS A 201 5.54 -4.89 9.35
CA LYS A 201 6.33 -4.97 10.59
C LYS A 201 6.00 -6.21 11.40
N GLU A 202 4.69 -6.51 11.57
CA GLU A 202 4.22 -7.68 12.29
C GLU A 202 4.78 -8.97 11.67
N ALA A 203 4.68 -9.11 10.33
CA ALA A 203 5.22 -10.28 9.64
C ALA A 203 6.74 -10.39 9.76
N TYR A 204 7.47 -9.28 9.60
CA TYR A 204 8.93 -9.28 9.76
C TYR A 204 9.34 -9.82 11.12
N ILE A 205 8.76 -9.27 12.20
CA ILE A 205 9.13 -9.64 13.57
C ILE A 205 8.68 -11.06 13.91
N THR A 206 7.42 -11.43 13.55
CA THR A 206 6.80 -12.66 14.07
C THR A 206 7.01 -13.89 13.19
N LYS A 207 7.35 -13.70 11.92
CA LYS A 207 7.44 -14.80 10.94
C LYS A 207 8.74 -14.78 10.15
N VAL A 208 9.07 -13.65 9.48
CA VAL A 208 10.19 -13.62 8.53
C VAL A 208 11.54 -13.78 9.23
N LEU A 209 11.80 -13.00 10.27
CA LEU A 209 13.08 -13.05 10.99
C LEU A 209 13.33 -14.43 11.63
N PRO A 210 12.37 -15.05 12.35
CA PRO A 210 12.56 -16.41 12.87
C PRO A 210 12.76 -17.47 11.80
N ALA A 211 11.99 -17.37 10.70
CA ALA A 211 12.13 -18.31 9.59
C ALA A 211 13.49 -18.15 8.89
N MET A 212 13.99 -16.92 8.74
CA MET A 212 15.29 -16.64 8.13
C MET A 212 16.45 -17.18 8.97
N VAL A 213 16.40 -17.01 10.30
CA VAL A 213 17.39 -17.60 11.22
C VAL A 213 17.37 -19.12 11.11
N LYS A 214 16.18 -19.73 11.15
CA LYS A 214 16.02 -21.18 11.02
C LYS A 214 16.52 -21.69 9.67
N SER A 215 16.18 -21.01 8.58
CA SER A 215 16.63 -21.36 7.23
C SER A 215 18.17 -21.31 7.14
N ALA A 216 18.77 -20.21 7.63
CA ALA A 216 20.23 -20.11 7.67
C ALA A 216 20.89 -21.24 8.48
N GLU A 217 20.33 -21.60 9.64
CA GLU A 217 20.81 -22.75 10.44
C GLU A 217 20.72 -24.06 9.71
N GLN A 218 19.62 -24.32 9.05
CA GLN A 218 19.43 -25.54 8.27
C GLN A 218 20.44 -25.64 7.13
N PHE A 219 20.62 -24.56 6.34
CA PHE A 219 21.62 -24.53 5.27
C PHE A 219 23.02 -24.84 5.81
N PHE A 220 23.47 -24.22 6.91
CA PHE A 220 24.77 -24.46 7.47
C PHE A 220 24.98 -25.88 8.02
N ASN A 221 23.94 -26.47 8.63
CA ASN A 221 24.00 -27.82 9.16
C ASN A 221 23.95 -28.90 8.06
N GLU A 222 23.29 -28.61 6.96
CA GLU A 222 22.99 -29.57 5.89
C GLU A 222 23.89 -29.45 4.67
N ASP A 223 24.61 -28.31 4.52
CA ASP A 223 25.38 -28.00 3.32
C ASP A 223 26.42 -29.08 2.98
N ASN A 224 27.11 -29.61 3.97
CA ASN A 224 28.15 -30.62 3.77
C ASN A 224 27.64 -31.93 3.16
N TRP A 225 26.45 -32.43 3.54
CA TRP A 225 25.94 -33.67 2.98
C TRP A 225 25.14 -33.47 1.71
N VAL A 226 24.45 -32.33 1.55
CA VAL A 226 23.70 -32.02 0.34
C VAL A 226 24.63 -31.63 -0.80
N LEU A 227 25.55 -30.70 -0.58
CA LEU A 227 26.45 -30.19 -1.60
C LEU A 227 27.79 -30.91 -1.68
N GLY A 228 28.16 -31.72 -0.66
CA GLY A 228 29.39 -32.47 -0.64
C GLY A 228 30.62 -31.57 -0.76
N SER A 229 31.49 -31.87 -1.74
CA SER A 229 32.73 -31.11 -2.00
C SER A 229 32.49 -29.67 -2.45
N TYR A 230 31.27 -29.32 -2.86
CA TYR A 230 30.89 -27.99 -3.29
C TYR A 230 30.31 -27.12 -2.17
N ALA A 231 30.21 -27.64 -0.94
CA ALA A 231 29.76 -26.88 0.21
C ALA A 231 30.65 -25.65 0.42
N SER A 232 30.03 -24.48 0.59
CA SER A 232 30.73 -23.22 0.74
C SER A 232 31.30 -23.09 2.16
N GLN A 233 32.59 -23.38 2.34
CA GLN A 233 33.29 -23.23 3.62
C GLN A 233 33.76 -21.79 3.92
N SER A 234 33.52 -20.83 3.02
CA SER A 234 34.15 -19.50 3.06
C SER A 234 33.33 -18.41 3.77
N GLN A 235 32.05 -18.60 3.97
CA GLN A 235 31.16 -17.59 4.59
C GLN A 235 30.72 -18.05 5.99
N SER A 236 30.69 -17.11 6.95
CA SER A 236 30.08 -17.39 8.25
C SER A 236 28.55 -17.34 8.17
N LYS A 237 27.87 -18.10 9.04
CA LYS A 237 26.43 -18.07 9.20
C LYS A 237 25.92 -16.63 9.41
N ALA A 238 26.63 -15.83 10.21
CA ALA A 238 26.34 -14.44 10.49
C ALA A 238 26.36 -13.58 9.21
N THR A 239 27.35 -13.78 8.35
CA THR A 239 27.47 -13.06 7.07
C THR A 239 26.29 -13.39 6.15
N VAL A 240 25.99 -14.67 5.99
CA VAL A 240 24.86 -15.13 5.15
C VAL A 240 23.52 -14.58 5.66
N LEU A 241 23.29 -14.62 6.97
CA LEU A 241 22.10 -14.06 7.59
C LEU A 241 22.00 -12.54 7.36
N SER A 242 23.10 -11.81 7.55
CA SER A 242 23.16 -10.36 7.31
C SER A 242 22.87 -10.02 5.85
N ASP A 243 23.41 -10.79 4.91
CA ASP A 243 23.21 -10.54 3.49
C ASP A 243 21.78 -10.92 3.03
N ALA A 244 21.21 -12.01 3.55
CA ALA A 244 19.81 -12.35 3.35
C ALA A 244 18.86 -11.26 3.88
N GLN A 245 19.15 -10.67 5.04
CA GLN A 245 18.40 -9.54 5.58
C GLN A 245 18.51 -8.30 4.69
N LYS A 246 19.69 -7.95 4.18
CA LYS A 246 19.86 -6.82 3.26
C LYS A 246 19.02 -7.00 2.00
N LEU A 247 18.97 -8.21 1.43
CA LEU A 247 18.14 -8.55 0.29
C LEU A 247 16.65 -8.40 0.63
N TYR A 248 16.23 -8.91 1.79
CA TYR A 248 14.86 -8.76 2.27
C TYR A 248 14.48 -7.28 2.44
N PHE A 249 15.30 -6.45 3.08
CA PHE A 249 15.05 -5.03 3.26
C PHE A 249 14.97 -4.28 1.93
N SER A 250 15.81 -4.62 0.96
CA SER A 250 15.71 -4.08 -0.39
C SER A 250 14.36 -4.39 -1.03
N ASN A 251 13.88 -5.62 -0.88
CA ASN A 251 12.56 -6.04 -1.39
C ASN A 251 11.41 -5.36 -0.63
N TYR A 252 11.55 -5.17 0.69
CA TYR A 252 10.60 -4.45 1.53
C TYR A 252 10.42 -2.99 1.05
N ILE A 253 11.53 -2.29 0.88
CA ILE A 253 11.54 -0.90 0.39
C ILE A 253 10.90 -0.82 -1.00
N LYS A 254 11.25 -1.73 -1.92
CA LYS A 254 10.65 -1.77 -3.26
C LYS A 254 9.14 -2.03 -3.21
N ALA A 255 8.69 -2.95 -2.36
CA ALA A 255 7.28 -3.27 -2.21
C ALA A 255 6.47 -2.06 -1.71
N TRP A 256 6.96 -1.36 -0.68
CA TRP A 256 6.32 -0.16 -0.16
C TRP A 256 6.33 1.00 -1.16
N ASN A 257 7.47 1.28 -1.81
CA ASN A 257 7.55 2.33 -2.81
C ASN A 257 6.59 2.09 -3.98
N ASN A 258 6.50 0.84 -4.47
CA ASN A 258 5.55 0.48 -5.52
C ASN A 258 4.10 0.62 -5.04
N TYR A 259 3.80 0.21 -3.80
CA TYR A 259 2.48 0.33 -3.21
C TYR A 259 2.07 1.79 -3.06
N LEU A 260 2.94 2.64 -2.52
CA LEU A 260 2.70 4.08 -2.31
C LEU A 260 2.60 4.85 -3.63
N SER A 261 3.41 4.51 -4.63
CA SER A 261 3.40 5.19 -5.94
C SER A 261 2.06 5.03 -6.69
N ASP A 262 1.30 4.00 -6.36
CA ASP A 262 -0.03 3.74 -6.94
C ASP A 262 -1.15 4.59 -6.30
N LEU A 263 -0.90 5.25 -5.17
CA LEU A 263 -1.87 6.11 -4.50
C LEU A 263 -2.03 7.43 -5.27
N SER A 264 -3.25 7.96 -5.32
CA SER A 264 -3.59 9.26 -5.87
C SER A 264 -4.73 9.91 -5.09
N LEU A 265 -4.73 11.25 -5.03
CA LEU A 265 -5.83 12.02 -4.46
C LEU A 265 -6.98 12.12 -5.48
N VAL A 266 -8.21 12.15 -5.00
CA VAL A 266 -9.39 12.43 -5.83
C VAL A 266 -9.33 13.87 -6.32
N VAL A 267 -9.48 14.05 -7.63
CA VAL A 267 -9.46 15.37 -8.27
C VAL A 267 -10.82 16.03 -8.11
N PRO A 268 -10.93 17.19 -7.42
CA PRO A 268 -12.19 17.91 -7.31
C PRO A 268 -12.59 18.55 -8.64
N LYS A 269 -13.87 18.44 -9.00
CA LYS A 269 -14.44 18.99 -10.24
C LYS A 269 -15.13 20.34 -10.03
N SER A 270 -15.35 20.74 -8.79
CA SER A 270 -16.03 21.95 -8.39
C SER A 270 -15.43 22.54 -7.11
N SER A 271 -15.71 23.84 -6.85
CA SER A 271 -15.33 24.48 -5.59
C SER A 271 -15.96 23.78 -4.38
N ARG A 272 -17.20 23.32 -4.49
CA ARG A 272 -17.86 22.56 -3.42
C ARG A 272 -17.12 21.28 -3.07
N GLU A 273 -16.70 20.53 -4.08
CA GLU A 273 -15.88 19.32 -3.87
C GLU A 273 -14.50 19.68 -3.30
N SER A 274 -13.87 20.77 -3.77
CA SER A 274 -12.61 21.29 -3.22
C SER A 274 -12.71 21.58 -1.72
N ILE A 275 -13.79 22.26 -1.31
CA ILE A 275 -14.06 22.56 0.11
C ILE A 275 -14.26 21.27 0.92
N GLN A 276 -15.01 20.29 0.39
CA GLN A 276 -15.24 19.02 1.08
C GLN A 276 -13.95 18.22 1.24
N ILE A 277 -13.13 18.13 0.21
CA ILE A 277 -11.83 17.44 0.26
C ILE A 277 -10.88 18.16 1.22
N ALA A 278 -10.78 19.49 1.15
CA ALA A 278 -9.95 20.28 2.06
C ALA A 278 -10.36 20.08 3.52
N LYS A 279 -11.67 20.05 3.80
CA LYS A 279 -12.21 19.77 5.14
C LYS A 279 -11.76 18.39 5.64
N LEU A 280 -11.97 17.34 4.85
CA LEU A 280 -11.59 15.98 5.24
C LEU A 280 -10.07 15.82 5.43
N LEU A 281 -9.26 16.51 4.62
CA LEU A 281 -7.80 16.50 4.75
C LEU A 281 -7.31 17.24 6.01
N SER A 282 -8.04 18.27 6.47
CA SER A 282 -7.66 19.10 7.63
C SER A 282 -8.02 18.49 8.99
N GLU A 283 -8.79 17.41 9.02
CA GLU A 283 -9.19 16.77 10.27
C GLU A 283 -7.97 16.15 10.98
N LYS A 284 -7.90 16.22 12.30
CA LYS A 284 -6.79 15.62 13.10
C LYS A 284 -6.61 14.13 12.87
N ASN A 285 -7.70 13.42 12.61
CA ASN A 285 -7.73 11.99 12.28
C ASN A 285 -8.10 11.77 10.82
N SER A 286 -7.66 12.67 9.92
CA SER A 286 -7.92 12.55 8.49
C SER A 286 -7.34 11.25 7.94
N PRO A 287 -7.91 10.69 6.86
CA PRO A 287 -7.32 9.55 6.17
C PRO A 287 -5.87 9.80 5.74
N LEU A 288 -5.49 11.04 5.43
CA LEU A 288 -4.11 11.42 5.11
C LEU A 288 -3.18 11.17 6.29
N VAL A 289 -3.51 11.72 7.47
CA VAL A 289 -2.72 11.55 8.69
C VAL A 289 -2.62 10.09 9.09
N ASN A 290 -3.73 9.36 9.03
CA ASN A 290 -3.79 7.97 9.42
C ASN A 290 -2.98 7.06 8.47
N ILE A 291 -3.01 7.32 7.15
CA ILE A 291 -2.18 6.58 6.18
C ILE A 291 -0.69 6.86 6.45
N ILE A 292 -0.29 8.12 6.66
CA ILE A 292 1.10 8.50 6.96
C ILE A 292 1.58 7.82 8.25
N LYS A 293 0.75 7.80 9.30
CA LYS A 293 1.05 7.06 10.55
C LYS A 293 1.17 5.56 10.30
N GLY A 294 0.23 4.97 9.57
CA GLY A 294 0.26 3.55 9.25
C GLY A 294 1.49 3.14 8.43
N ILE A 295 1.98 4.01 7.53
CA ILE A 295 3.24 3.82 6.82
C ILE A 295 4.41 3.87 7.81
N SER A 296 4.47 4.93 8.64
CA SER A 296 5.51 5.08 9.67
C SER A 296 5.58 3.85 10.58
N ASP A 297 4.45 3.41 11.11
CA ASP A 297 4.35 2.25 12.00
C ASP A 297 4.86 0.95 11.35
N ASN A 298 4.55 0.74 10.07
CA ASN A 298 4.96 -0.47 9.36
C ASN A 298 6.38 -0.40 8.79
N THR A 299 6.99 0.77 8.69
CA THR A 299 8.35 0.94 8.16
C THR A 299 9.39 1.21 9.25
N THR A 300 8.99 1.32 10.51
CA THR A 300 9.88 1.32 11.68
C THR A 300 10.15 -0.10 12.10
N LEU A 301 11.22 -0.70 11.58
CA LEU A 301 11.58 -2.10 11.84
C LEU A 301 12.59 -2.26 12.97
N THR A 302 13.23 -1.17 13.40
CA THR A 302 14.14 -1.17 14.55
C THR A 302 13.42 -1.66 15.81
N ILE A 303 13.96 -2.70 16.44
CA ILE A 303 13.46 -3.22 17.71
C ILE A 303 14.22 -2.50 18.83
N ASP A 304 13.57 -1.53 19.50
CA ASP A 304 14.18 -0.83 20.65
C ASP A 304 14.13 -1.71 21.91
N LYS A 305 15.26 -1.79 22.64
CA LYS A 305 15.33 -2.47 23.95
C LYS A 305 14.26 -1.99 24.94
N ARG A 306 13.84 -0.71 24.84
CA ARG A 306 12.76 -0.14 25.69
C ARG A 306 11.40 -0.78 25.46
N ILE A 307 11.18 -1.41 24.28
CA ILE A 307 9.96 -2.16 23.97
C ILE A 307 9.99 -3.53 24.65
N THR A 308 11.17 -4.11 24.86
CA THR A 308 11.32 -5.37 25.60
C THR A 308 11.18 -5.19 27.11
N ASP A 309 11.52 -4.01 27.65
CA ASP A 309 11.48 -3.71 29.10
C ASP A 309 10.13 -3.13 29.58
N LYS A 310 9.33 -2.56 28.68
CA LYS A 310 7.98 -1.99 28.98
C LYS A 310 6.82 -2.74 28.30
N ALA A 311 7.10 -3.98 27.92
CA ALA A 311 6.15 -5.04 27.68
C ALA A 311 4.77 -4.63 27.10
N ASP A 312 4.64 -4.53 25.83
CA ASP A 312 3.54 -5.23 25.22
C ASP A 312 3.84 -6.72 25.41
N SER A 313 3.15 -7.38 26.36
CA SER A 313 3.39 -8.77 26.77
C SER A 313 3.43 -9.76 25.61
N LYS A 314 2.86 -9.40 24.48
CA LYS A 314 2.83 -10.18 23.25
C LYS A 314 4.18 -10.27 22.53
N ILE A 315 4.98 -9.21 22.53
CA ILE A 315 6.31 -9.21 21.87
C ILE A 315 7.32 -9.95 22.75
N ALA A 316 7.28 -9.73 24.07
CA ALA A 316 8.14 -10.45 25.02
C ALA A 316 7.79 -11.96 25.06
N ASP A 317 6.51 -12.30 25.10
CA ASP A 317 6.02 -13.69 25.00
C ASP A 317 6.42 -14.35 23.67
N TRP A 318 6.42 -13.59 22.61
CA TRP A 318 6.83 -14.09 21.31
C TRP A 318 8.35 -14.28 21.21
N LEU A 319 9.17 -13.32 21.66
CA LEU A 319 10.63 -13.47 21.75
C LEU A 319 11.00 -14.70 22.57
N ASN A 320 10.26 -14.97 23.64
CA ASN A 320 10.43 -16.16 24.48
C ASN A 320 10.03 -17.45 23.72
N ARG A 321 8.90 -17.47 23.01
CA ARG A 321 8.45 -18.63 22.22
C ARG A 321 9.30 -18.93 21.01
N ALA A 322 9.87 -17.89 20.39
CA ALA A 322 10.78 -18.03 19.25
C ALA A 322 12.20 -18.47 19.66
N GLY A 323 12.47 -18.62 20.97
CA GLY A 323 13.80 -18.92 21.47
C GLY A 323 14.80 -17.77 21.36
N LEU A 324 14.37 -16.61 20.89
CA LEU A 324 15.17 -15.40 20.68
C LEU A 324 15.49 -14.69 22.00
N SER A 325 14.71 -14.93 23.09
CA SER A 325 15.07 -14.47 24.43
C SER A 325 16.38 -15.11 24.92
N LYS A 326 16.59 -16.40 24.62
CA LYS A 326 17.88 -17.07 24.94
C LYS A 326 19.04 -16.46 24.15
N LEU A 327 18.78 -15.94 22.95
CA LEU A 327 19.76 -15.19 22.17
C LEU A 327 20.00 -13.78 22.73
N LEU A 328 19.01 -13.20 23.43
CA LEU A 328 19.12 -11.90 24.11
C LEU A 328 19.78 -12.00 25.48
N ASP A 329 19.58 -13.12 26.18
CA ASP A 329 20.05 -13.36 27.57
C ASP A 329 21.34 -14.20 27.64
N ALA A 330 21.84 -14.75 26.54
CA ALA A 330 23.06 -15.58 26.54
C ALA A 330 24.29 -14.72 26.83
N GLU A 331 24.68 -14.69 28.08
CA GLU A 331 26.00 -14.20 28.56
C GLU A 331 27.19 -15.07 28.11
N GLY A 332 26.98 -16.07 27.28
CA GLY A 332 27.91 -17.16 27.06
C GLY A 332 28.73 -17.16 25.78
N GLU A 333 28.31 -16.49 24.68
CA GLU A 333 29.09 -16.55 23.43
C GLU A 333 29.16 -15.18 22.74
N ALA A 334 30.37 -14.64 22.64
CA ALA A 334 30.67 -13.33 22.05
C ALA A 334 30.16 -13.17 20.58
N ASN A 335 30.04 -14.28 19.83
CA ASN A 335 29.61 -14.30 18.46
C ASN A 335 28.11 -14.01 18.30
N VAL A 336 27.29 -14.55 19.21
CA VAL A 336 25.81 -14.32 19.17
C VAL A 336 25.46 -12.89 19.58
N LYS A 337 26.21 -12.28 20.50
CA LYS A 337 26.07 -10.86 20.86
C LYS A 337 26.35 -9.92 19.68
N ASN A 338 27.32 -10.25 18.84
CA ASN A 338 27.64 -9.47 17.65
C ASN A 338 26.62 -9.65 16.54
N GLU A 339 26.03 -10.84 16.39
CA GLU A 339 24.95 -11.11 15.45
C GLU A 339 23.66 -10.36 15.83
N LEU A 340 23.33 -10.29 17.12
CA LEU A 340 22.16 -9.52 17.61
C LEU A 340 22.43 -8.02 17.67
N ALA A 341 23.66 -7.58 17.88
CA ALA A 341 24.02 -6.16 17.78
C ALA A 341 23.82 -5.62 16.35
N ALA A 342 24.06 -6.47 15.34
CA ALA A 342 23.73 -6.14 13.95
C ALA A 342 22.21 -6.02 13.69
N LEU A 343 21.38 -6.72 14.48
CA LEU A 343 19.91 -6.63 14.45
C LEU A 343 19.35 -5.39 15.16
N LYS A 344 20.15 -4.70 15.99
CA LYS A 344 19.74 -3.54 16.82
C LYS A 344 20.04 -2.19 16.19
N LEU A 345 20.72 -2.14 15.06
CA LEU A 345 20.95 -0.92 14.31
C LEU A 345 19.68 -0.56 13.50
N ALA A 346 19.47 0.74 13.28
CA ALA A 346 18.45 1.21 12.35
C ALA A 346 18.55 0.42 11.05
N THR A 347 17.43 -0.14 10.59
CA THR A 347 17.47 -0.95 9.39
C THR A 347 17.48 -0.04 8.16
N PRO A 348 17.96 -0.51 7.00
CA PRO A 348 17.84 0.25 5.75
C PRO A 348 16.39 0.68 5.42
N VAL A 349 15.39 -0.02 5.98
CA VAL A 349 13.97 0.35 5.84
C VAL A 349 13.67 1.59 6.67
N ASP A 350 14.15 1.65 7.92
CA ASP A 350 13.98 2.84 8.78
C ASP A 350 14.57 4.08 8.11
N ASP A 351 15.76 3.96 7.53
CA ASP A 351 16.43 5.06 6.81
C ASP A 351 15.66 5.48 5.55
N ALA A 352 15.16 4.52 4.78
CA ALA A 352 14.44 4.80 3.53
C ALA A 352 13.09 5.52 3.76
N PHE A 353 12.49 5.36 4.94
CA PHE A 353 11.22 5.96 5.33
C PHE A 353 11.35 6.99 6.48
N ALA A 354 12.54 7.48 6.74
CA ALA A 354 12.83 8.43 7.83
C ALA A 354 11.96 9.70 7.76
N ASP A 355 11.63 10.18 6.56
CA ASP A 355 10.74 11.33 6.38
C ASP A 355 9.34 11.08 6.96
N PHE A 356 8.80 9.85 6.84
CA PHE A 356 7.52 9.47 7.45
C PHE A 356 7.61 9.42 8.98
N HIS A 357 8.71 8.89 9.50
CA HIS A 357 8.96 8.79 10.95
C HIS A 357 9.02 10.20 11.57
N THR A 358 9.82 11.10 10.97
CA THR A 358 9.98 12.49 11.42
C THR A 358 8.65 13.25 11.45
N LEU A 359 7.73 12.98 10.51
CA LEU A 359 6.42 13.61 10.46
C LEU A 359 5.49 13.16 11.60
N THR A 360 5.66 11.92 12.07
CA THR A 360 4.71 11.30 13.02
C THR A 360 5.22 11.24 14.44
N GLU A 361 6.53 11.37 14.64
CA GLU A 361 7.16 11.33 15.96
C GLU A 361 6.97 12.63 16.74
N THR A 362 6.81 12.48 18.07
CA THR A 362 6.82 13.58 19.01
C THR A 362 8.26 13.80 19.49
N THR A 363 8.86 14.93 19.19
CA THR A 363 10.25 15.23 19.55
C THR A 363 10.28 16.37 20.58
N ASN A 364 10.93 16.18 21.72
CA ASN A 364 11.13 17.22 22.76
C ASN A 364 9.84 17.96 23.16
N ASP A 365 8.77 17.23 23.46
CA ASP A 365 7.44 17.77 23.80
C ASP A 365 6.78 18.63 22.69
N GLN A 366 7.36 18.64 21.48
CA GLN A 366 6.74 19.28 20.32
C GLN A 366 5.75 18.30 19.66
N PRO A 367 4.57 18.78 19.24
CA PRO A 367 3.61 17.93 18.53
C PRO A 367 4.20 17.44 17.21
N PRO A 368 3.75 16.27 16.70
CA PRO A 368 4.21 15.74 15.43
C PRO A 368 4.13 16.76 14.29
N ALA A 369 5.14 16.79 13.43
CA ALA A 369 5.23 17.76 12.32
C ALA A 369 4.06 17.68 11.33
N ILE A 370 3.38 16.53 11.24
CA ILE A 370 2.15 16.37 10.44
C ILE A 370 1.03 17.31 10.87
N ASN A 371 1.04 17.80 12.13
CA ASN A 371 0.02 18.72 12.61
C ASN A 371 0.11 20.09 11.92
N SER A 372 1.32 20.59 11.63
CA SER A 372 1.48 21.86 10.90
C SER A 372 0.96 21.76 9.47
N VAL A 373 1.10 20.59 8.83
CA VAL A 373 0.51 20.31 7.52
C VAL A 373 -1.01 20.35 7.59
N THR A 374 -1.61 19.70 8.60
CA THR A 374 -3.09 19.71 8.75
C THR A 374 -3.62 21.09 9.09
N GLU A 375 -2.88 21.90 9.86
CA GLU A 375 -3.24 23.30 10.14
C GLU A 375 -3.20 24.15 8.86
N ALA A 376 -2.17 24.00 8.03
CA ALA A 376 -2.08 24.73 6.77
C ALA A 376 -3.21 24.33 5.80
N ILE A 377 -3.61 23.06 5.78
CA ILE A 377 -4.78 22.60 5.02
C ILE A 377 -6.08 23.17 5.62
N ASN A 378 -6.18 23.29 6.93
CA ASN A 378 -7.34 23.91 7.58
C ASN A 378 -7.46 25.42 7.25
N ASP A 379 -6.34 26.15 7.24
CA ASP A 379 -6.33 27.55 6.82
C ASP A 379 -6.83 27.68 5.36
N LEU A 380 -6.39 26.78 4.49
CA LEU A 380 -6.88 26.70 3.11
C LEU A 380 -8.39 26.40 3.06
N TYR A 381 -8.88 25.44 3.84
CA TYR A 381 -10.31 25.12 3.94
C TYR A 381 -11.13 26.36 4.37
N VAL A 382 -10.70 27.05 5.43
CA VAL A 382 -11.38 28.26 5.95
C VAL A 382 -11.41 29.35 4.87
N TYR A 383 -10.30 29.57 4.17
CA TYR A 383 -10.20 30.52 3.07
C TYR A 383 -11.20 30.18 1.95
N LEU A 384 -11.26 28.92 1.52
CA LEU A 384 -12.18 28.49 0.46
C LEU A 384 -13.64 28.69 0.84
N VAL A 385 -14.01 28.43 2.10
CA VAL A 385 -15.36 28.70 2.61
C VAL A 385 -15.64 30.20 2.57
N ALA A 386 -14.69 31.02 3.03
CA ALA A 386 -14.86 32.48 3.04
C ALA A 386 -14.99 33.05 1.61
N VAL A 387 -14.19 32.58 0.65
CA VAL A 387 -14.30 32.95 -0.77
C VAL A 387 -15.68 32.57 -1.31
N ASN A 388 -16.14 31.36 -1.05
CA ASN A 388 -17.47 30.93 -1.52
C ASN A 388 -18.59 31.81 -0.98
N VAL A 389 -18.54 32.16 0.31
CA VAL A 389 -19.52 33.07 0.94
C VAL A 389 -19.40 34.49 0.35
N ALA A 390 -18.17 34.98 0.15
CA ALA A 390 -17.94 36.31 -0.43
C ALA A 390 -18.54 36.40 -1.85
N VAL A 391 -18.29 35.37 -2.68
CA VAL A 391 -18.85 35.29 -4.03
C VAL A 391 -20.38 35.19 -4.03
N GLU A 392 -20.98 34.42 -3.12
CA GLU A 392 -22.45 34.30 -3.00
C GLU A 392 -23.10 35.60 -2.56
N LYS A 393 -22.53 36.28 -1.56
CA LYS A 393 -23.10 37.49 -0.95
C LYS A 393 -22.66 38.79 -1.61
N GLY A 394 -21.65 38.77 -2.48
CA GLY A 394 -21.08 39.97 -3.10
C GLY A 394 -20.32 40.87 -2.11
N VAL A 395 -19.68 40.28 -1.09
CA VAL A 395 -18.84 40.98 -0.11
C VAL A 395 -17.36 40.78 -0.43
N ASP A 396 -16.48 41.53 0.27
CA ASP A 396 -15.03 41.51 0.05
C ASP A 396 -14.46 40.10 0.14
N LEU A 397 -13.54 39.78 -0.77
CA LEU A 397 -12.76 38.56 -0.73
C LEU A 397 -11.81 38.60 0.48
N PRO A 398 -11.50 37.44 1.11
CA PRO A 398 -10.55 37.37 2.21
C PRO A 398 -9.19 37.96 1.81
N PRO A 399 -8.59 38.86 2.63
CA PRO A 399 -7.33 39.52 2.29
C PRO A 399 -6.11 38.58 2.38
N ASP A 400 -6.19 37.55 3.24
CA ASP A 400 -5.08 36.65 3.50
C ASP A 400 -5.10 35.47 2.52
N ASP A 401 -3.95 35.26 1.88
CA ASP A 401 -3.74 34.12 0.96
C ASP A 401 -2.97 33.00 1.70
N PRO A 402 -3.62 31.87 2.04
CA PRO A 402 -2.99 30.78 2.77
C PRO A 402 -2.08 29.89 1.89
N PHE A 403 -2.04 30.10 0.56
CA PHE A 403 -1.33 29.20 -0.35
C PHE A 403 0.18 29.17 -0.13
N VAL A 404 0.79 30.28 0.31
CA VAL A 404 2.23 30.35 0.60
C VAL A 404 2.56 29.43 1.78
N LYS A 405 1.81 29.54 2.89
CA LYS A 405 1.97 28.67 4.07
C LYS A 405 1.68 27.21 3.70
N TYR A 406 0.59 26.97 2.97
CA TYR A 406 0.23 25.64 2.51
C TYR A 406 1.37 24.98 1.70
N LYS A 407 1.92 25.65 0.70
CA LYS A 407 3.01 25.12 -0.11
C LYS A 407 4.28 24.86 0.72
N ALA A 408 4.59 25.73 1.67
CA ALA A 408 5.75 25.54 2.56
C ALA A 408 5.61 24.25 3.40
N GLU A 409 4.44 23.98 3.96
CA GLU A 409 4.19 22.78 4.76
C GLU A 409 4.07 21.51 3.89
N VAL A 410 3.41 21.57 2.73
CA VAL A 410 3.30 20.44 1.79
C VAL A 410 4.66 20.01 1.27
N ASN A 411 5.60 20.94 1.09
CA ASN A 411 6.97 20.61 0.65
C ASN A 411 7.75 19.72 1.62
N ARG A 412 7.31 19.62 2.88
CA ARG A 412 7.89 18.71 3.88
C ARG A 412 7.41 17.27 3.74
N LEU A 413 6.35 17.06 2.96
CA LEU A 413 5.78 15.72 2.80
C LEU A 413 6.63 14.86 1.86
N PRO A 414 6.81 13.57 2.20
CA PRO A 414 7.46 12.61 1.32
C PRO A 414 6.58 12.24 0.12
N LEU A 415 7.20 11.59 -0.87
CA LEU A 415 6.48 10.99 -1.97
C LEU A 415 5.57 9.85 -1.47
N PRO A 416 4.36 9.69 -2.04
CA PRO A 416 3.77 10.44 -3.14
C PRO A 416 2.89 11.63 -2.70
N PHE A 417 2.86 11.97 -1.41
CA PHE A 417 1.90 12.95 -0.85
C PHE A 417 2.15 14.38 -1.30
N ARG A 418 3.43 14.80 -1.38
CA ARG A 418 3.78 16.15 -1.84
C ARG A 418 3.17 16.48 -3.20
N PRO A 419 3.48 15.76 -4.31
CA PRO A 419 2.92 16.10 -5.61
C PRO A 419 1.38 15.96 -5.67
N MET A 420 0.78 15.11 -4.86
CA MET A 420 -0.69 15.01 -4.77
C MET A 420 -1.31 16.28 -4.20
N LEU A 421 -0.75 16.82 -3.12
CA LEU A 421 -1.27 18.03 -2.48
C LEU A 421 -0.88 19.29 -3.23
N ASP A 422 0.28 19.33 -3.91
CA ASP A 422 0.63 20.41 -4.83
C ASP A 422 -0.38 20.50 -5.96
N SER A 423 -0.66 19.40 -6.64
CA SER A 423 -1.68 19.35 -7.71
C SER A 423 -3.08 19.72 -7.19
N PHE A 424 -3.41 19.34 -5.96
CA PHE A 424 -4.67 19.72 -5.33
C PHE A 424 -4.78 21.25 -5.16
N SER A 425 -3.71 21.92 -4.70
CA SER A 425 -3.71 23.38 -4.56
C SER A 425 -3.87 24.10 -5.90
N GLU A 426 -3.23 23.62 -6.97
CA GLU A 426 -3.36 24.18 -8.32
C GLU A 426 -4.79 24.06 -8.86
N ILE A 427 -5.44 22.91 -8.62
CA ILE A 427 -6.84 22.69 -9.03
C ILE A 427 -7.78 23.60 -8.23
N ILE A 428 -7.53 23.76 -6.93
CA ILE A 428 -8.31 24.67 -6.08
C ILE A 428 -8.21 26.10 -6.58
N LEU A 429 -7.01 26.61 -6.83
CA LEU A 429 -6.80 27.95 -7.37
C LEU A 429 -7.61 28.15 -8.64
N LYS A 430 -7.48 27.23 -9.60
CA LYS A 430 -8.21 27.29 -10.86
C LYS A 430 -9.73 27.27 -10.68
N ASN A 431 -10.24 26.43 -9.78
CA ASN A 431 -11.67 26.36 -9.49
C ASN A 431 -12.17 27.65 -8.80
N THR A 432 -11.38 28.21 -7.90
CA THR A 432 -11.69 29.44 -7.18
C THR A 432 -11.73 30.64 -8.13
N ASP A 433 -10.69 30.80 -8.96
CA ASP A 433 -10.63 31.88 -9.95
C ASP A 433 -11.82 31.81 -10.92
N LYS A 434 -12.16 30.60 -11.38
CA LYS A 434 -13.31 30.40 -12.27
C LYS A 434 -14.62 30.90 -11.66
N ILE A 435 -14.89 30.62 -10.38
CA ILE A 435 -16.12 31.05 -9.71
C ILE A 435 -16.14 32.56 -9.52
N VAL A 436 -15.01 33.13 -9.12
CA VAL A 436 -14.87 34.60 -8.97
C VAL A 436 -15.10 35.27 -10.32
N ASP A 437 -14.49 34.78 -11.40
CA ASP A 437 -14.65 35.27 -12.76
C ASP A 437 -16.13 35.17 -13.23
N GLU A 438 -16.78 34.03 -13.04
CA GLU A 438 -18.19 33.81 -13.41
C GLU A 438 -19.12 34.78 -12.68
N LYS A 439 -18.91 34.96 -11.39
CA LYS A 439 -19.72 35.92 -10.59
C LYS A 439 -19.48 37.35 -11.02
N LEU A 440 -18.22 37.72 -11.22
CA LEU A 440 -17.83 39.04 -11.69
C LEU A 440 -18.48 39.34 -13.04
N MET A 441 -18.40 38.43 -14.00
CA MET A 441 -19.06 38.59 -15.31
C MET A 441 -20.57 38.73 -15.19
N SER A 442 -21.22 37.93 -14.34
CA SER A 442 -22.67 38.07 -14.07
C SER A 442 -23.03 39.43 -13.47
N THR A 443 -22.17 39.94 -12.54
CA THR A 443 -22.37 41.28 -11.94
C THR A 443 -22.18 42.39 -12.96
N LEU A 444 -21.14 42.29 -13.80
CA LEU A 444 -20.86 43.24 -14.89
C LEU A 444 -22.00 43.25 -15.92
N GLU A 445 -22.51 42.09 -16.30
CA GLU A 445 -23.65 41.98 -17.22
C GLU A 445 -24.91 42.67 -16.69
N LYS A 446 -25.22 42.52 -15.40
CA LYS A 446 -26.31 43.21 -14.74
C LYS A 446 -26.11 44.73 -14.71
N GLN A 447 -24.91 45.18 -14.35
CA GLN A 447 -24.57 46.61 -14.33
C GLN A 447 -24.64 47.20 -15.76
N LEU A 448 -24.10 46.50 -16.76
CA LEU A 448 -24.18 46.90 -18.16
C LEU A 448 -25.63 46.98 -18.66
N ALA A 449 -26.45 45.99 -18.30
CA ALA A 449 -27.90 46.02 -18.65
C ALA A 449 -28.61 47.23 -18.04
N THR A 450 -28.27 47.58 -16.76
CA THR A 450 -28.84 48.77 -16.09
C THR A 450 -28.46 50.05 -16.85
N VAL A 451 -27.16 50.22 -17.16
CA VAL A 451 -26.72 51.40 -17.94
C VAL A 451 -27.35 51.43 -19.32
N THR A 452 -27.45 50.26 -20.01
CA THR A 452 -28.06 50.17 -21.34
C THR A 452 -29.53 50.54 -21.32
N ASN A 453 -30.30 50.05 -20.36
CA ASN A 453 -31.72 50.33 -20.22
C ASN A 453 -31.96 51.84 -19.95
N SER A 454 -31.19 52.43 -19.02
CA SER A 454 -31.24 53.87 -18.74
C SER A 454 -30.86 54.71 -19.97
N CYS A 455 -29.90 54.25 -20.77
CA CYS A 455 -29.53 54.88 -22.03
C CYS A 455 -30.68 54.78 -23.07
N GLN A 456 -31.38 53.64 -23.15
CA GLN A 456 -32.55 53.48 -24.05
C GLN A 456 -33.70 54.40 -23.64
N GLU A 457 -33.96 54.55 -22.35
CA GLU A 457 -34.97 55.49 -21.84
C GLU A 457 -34.70 56.93 -22.27
N ILE A 458 -33.44 57.37 -22.18
CA ILE A 458 -33.05 58.71 -22.64
C ILE A 458 -33.12 58.83 -24.15
N HIS A 459 -32.74 57.81 -24.90
CA HIS A 459 -32.83 57.81 -26.35
C HIS A 459 -34.27 58.07 -26.86
N GLN A 460 -35.27 57.64 -26.12
CA GLN A 460 -36.68 57.86 -26.43
C GLN A 460 -37.19 59.26 -26.05
N GLN A 461 -36.39 60.04 -25.29
CA GLN A 461 -36.81 61.36 -24.77
C GLN A 461 -36.51 62.52 -25.71
N GLY A 462 -35.70 62.36 -26.77
CA GLY A 462 -35.44 63.38 -27.74
C GLY A 462 -34.03 63.55 -28.27
N TYR A 463 -33.76 64.77 -28.84
CA TYR A 463 -32.46 65.11 -29.41
C TYR A 463 -31.32 65.16 -28.34
N PRO A 464 -30.09 64.70 -28.56
CA PRO A 464 -29.50 64.34 -29.88
C PRO A 464 -29.71 62.88 -30.31
N PHE A 465 -30.37 62.05 -29.56
CA PHE A 465 -30.49 60.62 -29.85
C PHE A 465 -31.60 60.35 -30.88
N ASP A 466 -32.73 61.06 -30.80
CA ASP A 466 -33.74 61.08 -31.84
C ASP A 466 -33.64 62.41 -32.62
N ARG A 467 -33.08 62.34 -33.82
CA ARG A 467 -32.87 63.51 -34.68
C ARG A 467 -34.19 64.15 -35.22
N GLY A 468 -35.28 63.41 -35.10
CA GLY A 468 -36.60 63.89 -35.50
C GLY A 468 -37.45 64.49 -34.36
N SER A 469 -36.93 64.48 -33.16
CA SER A 469 -37.63 64.97 -31.97
C SER A 469 -37.53 66.49 -31.83
N GLU A 470 -38.63 67.12 -31.50
CA GLU A 470 -38.67 68.56 -31.16
C GLU A 470 -38.31 68.84 -29.70
N THR A 471 -38.08 67.78 -28.89
CA THR A 471 -37.70 67.87 -27.48
C THR A 471 -36.22 67.49 -27.30
N ASN A 472 -35.55 68.17 -26.38
CA ASN A 472 -34.18 67.86 -25.99
C ASN A 472 -34.16 66.94 -24.79
N VAL A 473 -33.21 66.02 -24.73
CA VAL A 473 -32.94 65.26 -23.51
C VAL A 473 -32.42 66.20 -22.42
N ALA A 474 -32.98 66.08 -21.22
CA ALA A 474 -32.56 66.87 -20.09
C ALA A 474 -31.06 66.59 -19.78
N LEU A 475 -30.28 67.67 -19.60
CA LEU A 475 -28.85 67.58 -19.28
C LEU A 475 -28.59 66.76 -18.00
N GLU A 476 -29.50 66.86 -17.06
CA GLU A 476 -29.46 66.11 -15.80
C GLU A 476 -29.57 64.60 -16.06
N SER A 477 -30.54 64.19 -16.90
CA SER A 477 -30.73 62.77 -17.27
C SER A 477 -29.48 62.21 -17.98
N PHE A 478 -28.91 62.97 -18.91
CA PHE A 478 -27.67 62.62 -19.58
C PHE A 478 -26.47 62.51 -18.62
N SER A 479 -26.34 63.49 -17.69
CA SER A 479 -25.27 63.54 -16.72
C SER A 479 -25.36 62.45 -15.67
N ASN A 480 -26.55 61.99 -15.32
CA ASN A 480 -26.77 60.85 -14.42
C ASN A 480 -26.24 59.53 -15.01
N ILE A 481 -26.19 59.39 -16.33
CA ILE A 481 -25.64 58.21 -16.98
C ILE A 481 -24.17 58.42 -17.35
N PHE A 482 -23.85 59.46 -18.09
CA PHE A 482 -22.54 59.67 -18.68
C PHE A 482 -21.69 60.76 -17.94
N GLY A 483 -22.22 61.39 -16.88
CA GLY A 483 -21.47 62.34 -16.10
C GLY A 483 -20.27 61.75 -15.34
N PRO A 484 -19.37 62.59 -14.78
CA PRO A 484 -18.18 62.11 -14.06
C PRO A 484 -18.48 61.15 -12.94
N ASN A 485 -19.63 61.27 -12.30
CA ASN A 485 -20.15 60.40 -11.24
C ASN A 485 -21.38 59.60 -11.71
N GLY A 486 -21.61 59.53 -13.03
CA GLY A 486 -22.73 58.82 -13.63
C GLY A 486 -22.60 57.32 -13.59
N MET A 487 -23.67 56.62 -13.97
CA MET A 487 -23.71 55.15 -13.95
C MET A 487 -22.63 54.53 -14.84
N TYR A 488 -22.35 55.12 -16.03
CA TYR A 488 -21.28 54.61 -16.92
C TYR A 488 -19.90 54.77 -16.30
N SER A 489 -19.61 55.92 -15.67
CA SER A 489 -18.33 56.14 -15.02
C SER A 489 -18.10 55.18 -13.82
N LYS A 490 -19.14 54.94 -13.05
CA LYS A 490 -19.13 53.97 -11.97
C LYS A 490 -18.91 52.55 -12.48
N PHE A 491 -19.52 52.18 -13.59
CA PHE A 491 -19.37 50.89 -14.23
C PHE A 491 -17.95 50.71 -14.79
N THR A 492 -17.38 51.68 -15.52
CA THR A 492 -16.03 51.58 -16.10
C THR A 492 -14.94 51.58 -15.04
N ASN A 493 -15.17 52.21 -13.90
CA ASN A 493 -14.24 52.20 -12.76
C ASN A 493 -14.43 51.00 -11.83
N LEU A 494 -15.23 49.99 -12.22
CA LEU A 494 -15.51 48.81 -11.40
C LEU A 494 -15.96 49.19 -9.97
N SER A 495 -16.91 50.09 -9.84
CA SER A 495 -17.41 50.52 -8.51
C SER A 495 -18.34 49.49 -7.89
N GLY A 496 -18.45 49.50 -6.55
CA GLY A 496 -19.36 48.63 -5.82
C GLY A 496 -18.94 47.16 -5.85
N GLU A 497 -19.91 46.26 -5.95
CA GLU A 497 -19.73 44.81 -5.90
C GLU A 497 -18.75 44.28 -6.95
N ALA A 498 -18.77 44.86 -8.16
CA ALA A 498 -17.83 44.47 -9.22
C ALA A 498 -16.36 44.82 -8.89
N ALA A 499 -16.09 45.96 -8.25
CA ALA A 499 -14.76 46.36 -7.84
C ALA A 499 -14.15 45.40 -6.82
N VAL A 500 -14.98 44.91 -5.90
CA VAL A 500 -14.60 43.96 -4.86
C VAL A 500 -14.17 42.61 -5.42
N LEU A 501 -14.86 42.15 -6.45
CA LEU A 501 -14.59 40.85 -7.08
C LEU A 501 -13.46 40.88 -8.11
N ALA A 502 -13.10 42.05 -8.62
CA ALA A 502 -12.16 42.19 -9.76
C ALA A 502 -10.67 41.89 -9.41
N ARG A 503 -10.31 41.72 -8.15
CA ARG A 503 -8.93 41.39 -7.73
C ARG A 503 -7.85 42.21 -8.45
N SER A 504 -8.06 43.49 -8.65
CA SER A 504 -7.17 44.38 -9.40
C SER A 504 -7.08 44.15 -10.94
N GLU A 505 -7.87 43.27 -11.52
CA GLU A 505 -7.97 43.16 -12.98
C GLU A 505 -8.69 44.37 -13.59
N LYS A 506 -8.19 44.86 -14.73
CA LYS A 506 -8.86 45.93 -15.47
C LYS A 506 -10.09 45.39 -16.23
N LEU A 507 -11.13 46.20 -16.31
CA LEU A 507 -12.39 45.85 -17.00
C LEU A 507 -12.18 45.34 -18.45
N GLU A 508 -11.23 45.94 -19.16
CA GLU A 508 -10.88 45.55 -20.54
C GLU A 508 -10.40 44.09 -20.65
N THR A 509 -9.58 43.63 -19.65
CA THR A 509 -9.07 42.25 -19.62
C THR A 509 -10.21 41.26 -19.36
N LEU A 510 -11.14 41.60 -18.47
CA LEU A 510 -12.29 40.77 -18.13
C LEU A 510 -13.30 40.69 -19.29
N THR A 511 -13.59 41.81 -19.94
CA THR A 511 -14.58 41.89 -21.05
C THR A 511 -14.06 41.23 -22.33
N ALA A 512 -12.75 41.13 -22.53
CA ALA A 512 -12.20 40.45 -23.69
C ALA A 512 -12.59 38.98 -23.81
N LYS A 513 -12.97 38.34 -22.68
CA LYS A 513 -13.39 36.92 -22.61
C LYS A 513 -14.84 36.68 -23.09
N ASN A 514 -15.69 37.74 -23.24
CA ASN A 514 -17.10 37.61 -23.63
C ASN A 514 -17.43 38.55 -24.80
N SER A 515 -17.59 38.00 -26.00
CA SER A 515 -17.82 38.78 -27.22
C SER A 515 -19.14 39.60 -27.19
N ALA A 516 -20.22 39.06 -26.68
CA ALA A 516 -21.51 39.75 -26.59
C ALA A 516 -21.47 40.93 -25.61
N PHE A 517 -20.74 40.77 -24.51
CA PHE A 517 -20.47 41.84 -23.57
C PHE A 517 -19.61 42.95 -24.19
N LYS A 518 -18.52 42.55 -24.88
CA LYS A 518 -17.60 43.45 -25.57
C LYS A 518 -18.33 44.34 -26.60
N ASP A 519 -19.24 43.79 -27.40
CA ASP A 519 -19.97 44.54 -28.39
C ASP A 519 -20.93 45.57 -27.77
N ARG A 520 -21.62 45.22 -26.67
CA ARG A 520 -22.49 46.15 -25.91
C ARG A 520 -21.69 47.24 -25.23
N PHE A 521 -20.57 46.88 -24.65
CA PHE A 521 -19.67 47.84 -23.99
C PHE A 521 -19.09 48.83 -24.99
N ALA A 522 -18.65 48.38 -26.17
CA ALA A 522 -18.10 49.22 -27.20
C ALA A 522 -19.12 50.30 -27.66
N LYS A 523 -20.36 49.92 -27.86
CA LYS A 523 -21.46 50.86 -28.21
C LYS A 523 -21.70 51.94 -27.16
N LEU A 524 -21.66 51.57 -25.87
CA LEU A 524 -21.78 52.54 -24.78
C LEU A 524 -20.54 53.46 -24.67
N ASN A 525 -19.37 52.93 -24.90
CA ASN A 525 -18.13 53.69 -24.93
C ASN A 525 -18.11 54.71 -26.04
N ASP A 526 -18.61 54.35 -27.24
CA ASP A 526 -18.79 55.28 -28.36
C ASP A 526 -19.72 56.46 -28.01
N ILE A 527 -20.80 56.20 -27.31
CA ILE A 527 -21.72 57.23 -26.82
C ILE A 527 -21.05 58.13 -25.80
N ALA A 528 -20.29 57.53 -24.87
CA ALA A 528 -19.57 58.28 -23.83
C ALA A 528 -18.47 59.18 -24.40
N THR A 529 -17.86 58.83 -25.55
CA THR A 529 -16.83 59.64 -26.22
C THR A 529 -17.39 60.86 -26.94
N ILE A 530 -18.69 60.87 -27.26
CA ILE A 530 -19.38 62.06 -27.82
C ILE A 530 -19.41 63.24 -26.85
N ARG A 531 -19.09 62.98 -25.58
CA ARG A 531 -19.06 63.94 -24.49
C ARG A 531 -17.87 64.90 -24.54
N GLN A 532 -16.80 64.56 -25.21
CA GLN A 532 -15.62 65.39 -25.37
C GLN A 532 -15.79 66.34 -26.56
#